data_e67123c4853a6fe0109260c2fbc7a03f
#
_entry.id   e67123c4853a6fe0109260c2fbc7a03f
#
_cell.length_a   1.000
_cell.length_b   1.000
_cell.length_c   1.000
_cell.angle_alpha   90.00
_cell.angle_beta   90.00
_cell.angle_gamma   90.00
#
_symmetry.space_group_name_H-M   'P 1'
#
loop_
_entity.id
_entity.type
_entity.pdbx_description
1 polymer ?
#
loop_
_entity_poly.entity_id
_entity_poly.type
_entity_poly.pdbx_seq_one_letter_code
_entity_poly.pdbx_strand_id
1 'polypeptide(L)'
;MLNEENEKKKEFLRGYRKSLKREEDICDDIQELRARKMFPSCGSGDGMPHGSNQTDLSDYIVILDEMLENLKKERYDGAVKRSRIEKSIRALHDENEQEVLRLRYIKGMKWEEVSVEIGCSWQHTHRIHASALKNLIIM
;
A
#
# COMPACT_ATOMS: atom_id res chain seq x y z
N MET A 1 15.22 9.40 23.12
CA MET A 1 15.38 10.39 22.05
C MET A 1 15.72 9.77 20.71
N LEU A 2 16.79 9.01 20.60
CA LEU A 2 17.13 8.29 19.36
C LEU A 2 16.03 7.32 18.93
N ASN A 3 15.35 6.67 19.86
CA ASN A 3 14.26 5.75 19.57
C ASN A 3 13.03 6.46 18.97
N GLU A 4 12.69 7.63 19.48
CA GLU A 4 11.54 8.40 18.97
C GLU A 4 11.78 8.90 17.55
N GLU A 5 12.98 9.38 17.29
CA GLU A 5 13.38 9.85 15.98
C GLU A 5 13.38 8.71 14.96
N ASN A 6 13.93 7.58 15.35
CA ASN A 6 13.96 6.38 14.50
C ASN A 6 12.53 5.86 14.23
N GLU A 7 11.66 5.89 15.24
CA GLU A 7 10.26 5.46 15.04
C GLU A 7 9.51 6.38 14.07
N LYS A 8 9.77 7.68 14.15
CA LYS A 8 9.19 8.65 13.18
C LYS A 8 9.68 8.37 11.76
N LYS A 9 10.96 8.07 11.61
CA LYS A 9 11.55 7.73 10.30
C LYS A 9 10.98 6.42 9.77
N LYS A 10 10.84 5.40 10.60
CA LYS A 10 10.20 4.14 10.22
C LYS A 10 8.75 4.36 9.80
N GLU A 11 8.01 5.17 10.54
CA GLU A 11 6.61 5.47 10.23
C GLU A 11 6.50 6.19 8.88
N PHE A 12 7.39 7.14 8.62
CA PHE A 12 7.49 7.80 7.31
C PHE A 12 7.73 6.78 6.20
N LEU A 13 8.70 5.89 6.38
CA LEU A 13 9.04 4.87 5.39
C LEU A 13 7.91 3.84 5.16
N ARG A 14 7.17 3.49 6.22
CA ARG A 14 6.05 2.55 6.14
C ARG A 14 4.83 3.13 5.41
N GLY A 15 4.78 4.45 5.26
CA GLY A 15 3.61 5.13 4.70
C GLY A 15 3.19 4.62 3.33
N TYR A 16 4.15 4.35 2.46
CA TYR A 16 3.87 3.82 1.12
C TYR A 16 3.23 2.43 1.15
N ARG A 17 3.80 1.51 1.94
CA ARG A 17 3.28 0.15 2.05
C ARG A 17 1.88 0.13 2.67
N LYS A 18 1.63 0.99 3.65
CA LYS A 18 0.29 1.16 4.23
C LYS A 18 -0.69 1.66 3.19
N SER A 19 -0.28 2.60 2.35
CA SER A 19 -1.12 3.11 1.26
C SER A 19 -1.43 2.01 0.25
N LEU A 20 -0.45 1.19 -0.12
CA LEU A 20 -0.67 0.03 -1.02
C LEU A 20 -1.67 -0.96 -0.41
N LYS A 21 -1.60 -1.19 0.89
CA LYS A 21 -2.52 -2.09 1.58
C LYS A 21 -3.96 -1.55 1.51
N ARG A 22 -4.14 -0.26 1.78
CA ARG A 22 -5.46 0.37 1.65
C ARG A 22 -5.98 0.32 0.23
N GLU A 23 -5.12 0.54 -0.74
CA GLU A 23 -5.44 0.44 -2.17
C GLU A 23 -5.91 -0.97 -2.52
N GLU A 24 -5.20 -1.99 -2.04
CA GLU A 24 -5.54 -3.40 -2.23
C GLU A 24 -6.90 -3.72 -1.60
N ASP A 25 -7.15 -3.23 -0.38
CA ASP A 25 -8.43 -3.42 0.31
C ASP A 25 -9.59 -2.81 -0.47
N ILE A 26 -9.41 -1.61 -1.03
CA ILE A 26 -10.43 -0.97 -1.86
C ILE A 26 -10.68 -1.78 -3.14
N CYS A 27 -9.62 -2.28 -3.77
CA CYS A 27 -9.75 -3.14 -4.97
C CYS A 27 -10.54 -4.41 -4.66
N ASP A 28 -10.26 -5.03 -3.51
CA ASP A 28 -10.99 -6.23 -3.08
C ASP A 28 -12.48 -5.92 -2.84
N ASP A 29 -12.77 -4.78 -2.22
CA ASP A 29 -14.15 -4.34 -2.00
C ASP A 29 -14.89 -4.11 -3.32
N ILE A 30 -14.22 -3.51 -4.30
CA ILE A 30 -14.78 -3.29 -5.64
C ILE A 30 -15.08 -4.63 -6.32
N GLN A 31 -14.15 -5.58 -6.25
CA GLN A 31 -14.35 -6.91 -6.83
C GLN A 31 -15.50 -7.64 -6.17
N GLU A 32 -15.61 -7.56 -4.84
CA GLU A 32 -16.72 -8.15 -4.10
C GLU A 32 -18.05 -7.55 -4.51
N LEU A 33 -18.12 -6.23 -4.64
CA LEU A 33 -19.33 -5.53 -5.08
C LEU A 33 -19.74 -5.98 -6.49
N ARG A 34 -18.79 -6.07 -7.40
CA ARG A 34 -19.03 -6.51 -8.77
C ARG A 34 -19.48 -7.97 -8.83
N ALA A 35 -18.88 -8.83 -8.01
CA ALA A 35 -19.24 -10.25 -7.95
C ALA A 35 -20.69 -10.44 -7.49
N ARG A 36 -21.13 -9.68 -6.49
CA ARG A 36 -22.52 -9.72 -6.02
C ARG A 36 -23.50 -9.30 -7.11
N LYS A 37 -23.10 -8.36 -7.95
CA LYS A 37 -23.96 -7.90 -9.06
C LYS A 37 -24.03 -8.92 -10.19
N MET A 38 -22.91 -9.58 -10.49
CA MET A 38 -22.83 -10.57 -11.57
C MET A 38 -23.56 -11.86 -11.25
N PHE A 39 -23.73 -12.19 -9.97
CA PHE A 39 -24.43 -13.38 -9.52
C PHE A 39 -25.65 -12.99 -8.69
N PRO A 40 -26.70 -12.44 -9.35
CA PRO A 40 -27.94 -12.16 -8.63
C PRO A 40 -28.43 -13.47 -8.03
N SER A 41 -28.83 -13.43 -6.76
CA SER A 41 -29.26 -14.62 -6.02
C SER A 41 -30.22 -15.44 -6.86
N CYS A 42 -29.89 -16.72 -7.02
CA CYS A 42 -30.63 -17.67 -7.85
C CYS A 42 -32.05 -17.95 -7.36
N GLY A 43 -32.57 -17.20 -6.42
CA GLY A 43 -33.89 -17.41 -5.86
C GLY A 43 -35.04 -16.74 -6.59
N SER A 44 -34.76 -15.95 -7.59
CA SER A 44 -35.80 -15.15 -8.26
C SER A 44 -36.27 -15.78 -9.55
N GLY A 45 -36.68 -17.02 -9.51
CA GLY A 45 -37.27 -17.67 -10.65
C GLY A 45 -38.65 -17.13 -11.05
N ASP A 46 -39.12 -16.10 -10.40
CA ASP A 46 -40.52 -15.67 -10.53
C ASP A 46 -40.81 -14.70 -11.66
N GLY A 47 -39.85 -14.36 -12.48
CA GLY A 47 -40.12 -13.53 -13.66
C GLY A 47 -40.89 -12.26 -13.41
N MET A 48 -41.05 -11.83 -12.17
CA MET A 48 -41.75 -10.61 -11.87
C MET A 48 -40.86 -9.39 -12.08
N PRO A 49 -41.26 -8.44 -12.91
CA PRO A 49 -40.50 -7.21 -13.05
C PRO A 49 -40.64 -6.41 -11.76
N HIS A 50 -39.58 -6.47 -10.97
CA HIS A 50 -39.52 -5.65 -9.77
C HIS A 50 -39.08 -4.26 -10.17
N GLY A 51 -39.90 -3.25 -9.88
CA GLY A 51 -39.55 -1.85 -10.09
C GLY A 51 -38.32 -1.42 -9.30
N SER A 52 -37.86 -2.28 -8.38
CA SER A 52 -36.66 -2.04 -7.59
C SER A 52 -35.35 -2.22 -8.34
N ASN A 53 -35.36 -2.86 -9.52
CA ASN A 53 -34.14 -3.14 -10.26
C ASN A 53 -33.42 -1.88 -10.74
N GLN A 54 -34.15 -0.85 -11.12
CA GLN A 54 -33.56 0.41 -11.56
C GLN A 54 -32.97 1.18 -10.39
N THR A 55 -33.63 1.17 -9.23
CA THR A 55 -33.14 1.82 -8.03
C THR A 55 -31.88 1.11 -7.51
N ASP A 56 -31.90 -0.22 -7.51
CA ASP A 56 -30.76 -1.03 -7.09
C ASP A 56 -29.56 -0.82 -8.02
N LEU A 57 -29.81 -0.73 -9.32
CA LEU A 57 -28.74 -0.47 -10.28
C LEU A 57 -28.16 0.93 -10.11
N SER A 58 -29.02 1.91 -9.86
CA SER A 58 -28.62 3.29 -9.61
C SER A 58 -27.75 3.38 -8.35
N ASP A 59 -28.18 2.74 -7.27
CA ASP A 59 -27.43 2.68 -6.03
C ASP A 59 -26.08 1.96 -6.20
N TYR A 60 -26.09 0.87 -6.96
CA TYR A 60 -24.85 0.14 -7.29
C TYR A 60 -23.85 1.04 -8.00
N ILE A 61 -24.30 1.79 -8.99
CA ILE A 61 -23.42 2.70 -9.76
C ILE A 61 -22.86 3.80 -8.86
N VAL A 62 -23.67 4.37 -7.97
CA VAL A 62 -23.24 5.41 -7.03
C VAL A 62 -22.15 4.85 -6.10
N ILE A 63 -22.40 3.67 -5.52
CA ILE A 63 -21.43 3.03 -4.62
C ILE A 63 -20.13 2.71 -5.35
N LEU A 64 -20.24 2.16 -6.56
CA LEU A 64 -19.06 1.84 -7.38
C LEU A 64 -18.26 3.09 -7.72
N ASP A 65 -18.92 4.18 -8.09
CA ASP A 65 -18.26 5.45 -8.41
C ASP A 65 -17.52 6.02 -7.19
N GLU A 66 -18.14 5.94 -6.00
CA GLU A 66 -17.49 6.37 -4.76
C GLU A 66 -16.25 5.55 -4.46
N MET A 67 -16.32 4.22 -4.62
CA MET A 67 -15.19 3.33 -4.42
C MET A 67 -14.05 3.62 -5.39
N LEU A 68 -14.38 3.87 -6.66
CA LEU A 68 -13.38 4.22 -7.67
C LEU A 68 -12.71 5.57 -7.39
N GLU A 69 -13.46 6.54 -6.89
CA GLU A 69 -12.90 7.83 -6.49
C GLU A 69 -11.96 7.66 -5.27
N ASN A 70 -12.36 6.84 -4.30
CA ASN A 70 -11.52 6.53 -3.14
C ASN A 70 -10.22 5.82 -3.56
N LEU A 71 -10.32 4.89 -4.52
CA LEU A 71 -9.15 4.20 -5.07
C LEU A 71 -8.20 5.18 -5.75
N LYS A 72 -8.74 6.09 -6.51
CA LYS A 72 -7.98 7.12 -7.22
C LYS A 72 -7.22 8.01 -6.25
N LYS A 73 -7.88 8.45 -5.18
CA LYS A 73 -7.26 9.25 -4.11
C LYS A 73 -6.13 8.49 -3.43
N GLU A 74 -6.38 7.23 -3.09
CA GLU A 74 -5.38 6.41 -2.40
C GLU A 74 -4.16 6.17 -3.28
N ARG A 75 -4.36 5.94 -4.58
CA ARG A 75 -3.27 5.79 -5.54
C ARG A 75 -2.43 7.06 -5.65
N TYR A 76 -3.09 8.20 -5.69
CA TYR A 76 -2.39 9.48 -5.75
C TYR A 76 -1.58 9.71 -4.47
N ASP A 77 -2.19 9.51 -3.31
CA ASP A 77 -1.52 9.69 -2.02
C ASP A 77 -0.32 8.73 -1.89
N GLY A 78 -0.50 7.48 -2.33
CA GLY A 78 0.58 6.50 -2.33
C GLY A 78 1.73 6.89 -3.24
N ALA A 79 1.44 7.41 -4.41
CA ALA A 79 2.46 7.87 -5.36
C ALA A 79 3.25 9.05 -4.79
N VAL A 80 2.58 9.98 -4.12
CA VAL A 80 3.23 11.12 -3.46
C VAL A 80 4.15 10.62 -2.34
N LYS A 81 3.65 9.72 -1.50
CA LYS A 81 4.45 9.13 -0.40
C LYS A 81 5.67 8.41 -0.93
N ARG A 82 5.49 7.58 -1.97
CA ARG A 82 6.59 6.86 -2.60
C ARG A 82 7.66 7.83 -3.14
N SER A 83 7.24 8.88 -3.82
CA SER A 83 8.16 9.87 -4.37
C SER A 83 8.99 10.53 -3.28
N ARG A 84 8.36 10.91 -2.17
CA ARG A 84 9.05 11.52 -1.03
C ARG A 84 10.04 10.56 -0.38
N ILE A 85 9.61 9.31 -0.20
CA ILE A 85 10.46 8.25 0.38
C ILE A 85 11.68 8.01 -0.52
N GLU A 86 11.47 7.87 -1.82
CA GLU A 86 12.55 7.65 -2.77
C GLU A 86 13.56 8.80 -2.79
N LYS A 87 13.08 10.04 -2.70
CA LYS A 87 13.97 11.21 -2.61
C LYS A 87 14.84 11.15 -1.36
N SER A 88 14.23 10.81 -0.22
CA SER A 88 14.97 10.68 1.04
C SER A 88 16.00 9.56 0.96
N ILE A 89 15.66 8.43 0.36
CA ILE A 89 16.58 7.30 0.19
C ILE A 89 17.74 7.69 -0.73
N ARG A 90 17.45 8.33 -1.85
CA ARG A 90 18.48 8.74 -2.82
C ARG A 90 19.46 9.76 -2.24
N ALA A 91 19.05 10.50 -1.23
CA ALA A 91 19.91 11.46 -0.55
C ALA A 91 20.96 10.80 0.35
N LEU A 92 20.81 9.51 0.65
CA LEU A 92 21.81 8.74 1.40
C LEU A 92 23.07 8.55 0.54
N HIS A 93 24.23 8.63 1.18
CA HIS A 93 25.51 8.48 0.49
C HIS A 93 25.93 7.01 0.28
N ASP A 94 25.47 6.12 1.15
CA ASP A 94 25.85 4.70 1.12
C ASP A 94 24.85 3.92 0.28
N GLU A 95 25.36 3.24 -0.75
CA GLU A 95 24.52 2.42 -1.63
C GLU A 95 23.85 1.25 -0.92
N ASN A 96 24.52 0.65 0.05
CA ASN A 96 23.95 -0.44 0.84
C ASN A 96 22.80 0.04 1.70
N GLU A 97 22.93 1.22 2.28
CA GLU A 97 21.85 1.84 3.05
C GLU A 97 20.63 2.12 2.17
N GLN A 98 20.85 2.67 0.97
CA GLN A 98 19.78 2.90 -0.01
C GLN A 98 19.08 1.60 -0.38
N GLU A 99 19.85 0.56 -0.67
CA GLU A 99 19.31 -0.72 -1.10
C GLU A 99 18.48 -1.39 0.00
N VAL A 100 18.97 -1.41 1.24
CA VAL A 100 18.24 -1.99 2.37
C VAL A 100 16.89 -1.29 2.56
N LEU A 101 16.88 0.04 2.55
CA LEU A 101 15.62 0.78 2.73
C LEU A 101 14.67 0.57 1.55
N ARG A 102 15.19 0.53 0.33
CA ARG A 102 14.37 0.27 -0.86
C ARG A 102 13.74 -1.11 -0.83
N LEU A 103 14.53 -2.14 -0.57
CA LEU A 103 14.03 -3.52 -0.54
C LEU A 103 13.00 -3.71 0.58
N ARG A 104 13.27 -3.16 1.75
CA ARG A 104 12.38 -3.33 2.90
C ARG A 104 11.10 -2.51 2.79
N TYR A 105 11.21 -1.22 2.43
CA TYR A 105 10.08 -0.29 2.55
C TYR A 105 9.36 0.00 1.24
N ILE A 106 10.03 -0.08 0.11
CA ILE A 106 9.39 0.08 -1.20
C ILE A 106 8.91 -1.27 -1.74
N LYS A 107 9.78 -2.27 -1.74
CA LYS A 107 9.43 -3.61 -2.25
C LYS A 107 8.73 -4.49 -1.22
N GLY A 108 8.80 -4.14 0.06
CA GLY A 108 8.10 -4.86 1.12
C GLY A 108 8.65 -6.23 1.44
N MET A 109 9.94 -6.44 1.22
CA MET A 109 10.59 -7.72 1.48
C MET A 109 10.73 -7.98 2.97
N LYS A 110 10.71 -9.26 3.36
CA LYS A 110 11.03 -9.69 4.72
C LYS A 110 12.53 -9.53 4.95
N TRP A 111 12.93 -9.37 6.19
CA TRP A 111 14.34 -9.17 6.54
C TRP A 111 15.24 -10.29 6.06
N GLU A 112 14.76 -11.54 6.10
CA GLU A 112 15.49 -12.69 5.57
C GLU A 112 15.74 -12.57 4.07
N GLU A 113 14.75 -12.12 3.34
CA GLU A 113 14.84 -11.89 1.88
C GLU A 113 15.79 -10.76 1.56
N VAL A 114 15.74 -9.67 2.34
CA VAL A 114 16.65 -8.53 2.18
C VAL A 114 18.09 -8.98 2.39
N SER A 115 18.36 -9.77 3.43
CA SER A 115 19.68 -10.29 3.73
C SER A 115 20.26 -11.10 2.57
N VAL A 116 19.45 -11.97 1.98
CA VAL A 116 19.84 -12.79 0.83
C VAL A 116 20.15 -11.89 -0.38
N GLU A 117 19.28 -10.93 -0.64
CA GLU A 117 19.41 -10.06 -1.82
C GLU A 117 20.68 -9.22 -1.78
N ILE A 118 21.03 -8.67 -0.62
CA ILE A 118 22.24 -7.85 -0.49
C ILE A 118 23.50 -8.68 -0.19
N GLY A 119 23.35 -9.98 0.06
CA GLY A 119 24.47 -10.87 0.31
C GLY A 119 25.15 -10.68 1.65
N CYS A 120 24.41 -10.25 2.67
CA CYS A 120 24.92 -10.00 4.02
C CYS A 120 24.20 -10.87 5.03
N SER A 121 24.82 -11.07 6.21
CA SER A 121 24.18 -11.76 7.32
C SER A 121 22.98 -10.95 7.82
N TRP A 122 22.05 -11.61 8.48
CA TRP A 122 20.90 -10.96 9.09
C TRP A 122 21.30 -9.84 10.05
N GLN A 123 22.31 -10.11 10.89
CA GLN A 123 22.84 -9.12 11.85
C GLN A 123 23.44 -7.91 11.14
N HIS A 124 24.23 -8.16 10.10
CA HIS A 124 24.85 -7.09 9.33
C HIS A 124 23.81 -6.25 8.58
N THR A 125 22.78 -6.91 8.04
CA THR A 125 21.67 -6.22 7.39
C THR A 125 20.97 -5.26 8.36
N HIS A 126 20.73 -5.68 9.59
CA HIS A 126 20.13 -4.83 10.62
C HIS A 126 21.03 -3.67 11.03
N ARG A 127 22.34 -3.86 11.02
CA ARG A 127 23.31 -2.77 11.27
C ARG A 127 23.23 -1.72 10.15
N ILE A 128 23.17 -2.18 8.90
CA ILE A 128 23.01 -1.28 7.74
C ILE A 128 21.70 -0.50 7.88
N HIS A 129 20.62 -1.17 8.26
CA HIS A 129 19.32 -0.54 8.47
C HIS A 129 19.38 0.53 9.57
N ALA A 130 20.02 0.23 10.70
CA ALA A 130 20.16 1.19 11.79
C ALA A 130 20.97 2.41 11.36
N SER A 131 22.05 2.20 10.60
CA SER A 131 22.87 3.27 10.05
C SER A 131 22.08 4.10 9.05
N ALA A 132 21.30 3.45 8.18
CA ALA A 132 20.45 4.12 7.21
C ALA A 132 19.42 5.03 7.88
N LEU A 133 18.78 4.57 8.95
CA LEU A 133 17.82 5.37 9.71
C LEU A 133 18.50 6.58 10.36
N LYS A 134 19.71 6.37 10.90
CA LYS A 134 20.47 7.46 11.49
C LYS A 134 20.76 8.56 10.48
N ASN A 135 21.12 8.19 9.25
CA ASN A 135 21.53 9.11 8.20
C ASN A 135 20.36 9.63 7.36
N LEU A 136 19.19 9.01 7.46
CA LEU A 136 18.02 9.41 6.67
C LEU A 136 17.50 10.78 7.09
N ILE A 137 17.22 11.61 6.10
CA ILE A 137 16.57 12.91 6.31
C ILE A 137 15.19 12.84 5.63
N ILE A 138 14.16 13.09 6.41
CA ILE A 138 12.78 13.11 5.89
C ILE A 138 12.60 14.38 5.05
N MET A 139 12.28 14.20 3.78
CA MET A 139 12.08 15.31 2.84
C MET A 139 10.61 15.63 2.56
#